data_593b5507912dc2e6ebd30e9ed7bd1151
#
_entry.id   593b5507912dc2e6ebd30e9ed7bd1151
#
_cell.length_a   1.000
_cell.length_b   1.000
_cell.length_c   1.000
_cell.angle_alpha   90.00
_cell.angle_beta   90.00
_cell.angle_gamma   90.00
#
_symmetry.space_group_name_H-M   'P 1'
#
loop_
_entity.id
_entity.type
_entity.pdbx_description
1 polymer ?
#
loop_
_entity_poly.entity_id
_entity_poly.type
_entity_poly.pdbx_seq_one_letter_code
_entity_poly.pdbx_strand_id
1 'polypeptide(L)'
;MILDKIIEATKIRVAQEKEVESPEAVKAAALALPSDTGFPFEAALRQQDFNFICEVKKASPSKGIIAEHFPYLDIAKEYEVAGAAAISVLTEPDFFKGDKKYLQEIASTAKIPVLRKDFIIDEYQIYQAKVWGASAILLICACLDMPTLTKFRELADSLGLSSLVEAHDENEVQMAIDCGARIIGVNNRNLKDFTVDVQNSVRLRNLVQDDVIFVSESGLETPEDIQVLRDNNIGVALMGETFMRSPNKVEKLAYLYGPTYYTPKVKMCGISKVETIPAVVEAKPDYMGLVFAPSKRQVTVDQAKILVSELHKQYANRYNRDAVQWSNDVIQVGTITDALQEGTATGDAHEGMLTSTENASPTLIHQEAIKTVGVFVNETLENLVTIATEVNLDAVQLHGDEDEAFIQSLKERTNVEVWKAVQIRSATDVEKWIDSSADMLLFDAYHKDERGGTGEVFDWSSLDAFERPFMLAGGIDSTNVARAIRTVRPYGIDISSGIETNGVKDDEKITAFTKIVKSIGR
;
A
#
# COMPACT_ATOMS: atom_id res chain seq x y z
N MET A 1 -24.39 25.52 -20.67
CA MET A 1 -23.51 24.32 -20.62
C MET A 1 -23.89 23.44 -19.44
N ILE A 2 -23.33 22.23 -19.30
CA ILE A 2 -23.66 21.36 -18.12
C ILE A 2 -23.19 22.01 -16.82
N LEU A 3 -22.02 22.64 -16.84
CA LEU A 3 -21.46 23.35 -15.69
C LEU A 3 -22.40 24.42 -15.17
N ASP A 4 -23.01 25.24 -16.04
CA ASP A 4 -23.95 26.28 -15.63
C ASP A 4 -25.16 25.70 -14.86
N LYS A 5 -25.67 24.54 -15.35
CA LYS A 5 -26.78 23.85 -14.69
C LYS A 5 -26.40 23.33 -13.29
N ILE A 6 -25.18 22.79 -13.15
CA ILE A 6 -24.66 22.31 -11.87
C ILE A 6 -24.50 23.49 -10.91
N ILE A 7 -23.93 24.60 -11.35
CA ILE A 7 -23.76 25.80 -10.52
C ILE A 7 -25.12 26.37 -10.06
N GLU A 8 -26.10 26.43 -10.94
CA GLU A 8 -27.45 26.90 -10.55
C GLU A 8 -28.12 25.95 -9.53
N ALA A 9 -28.02 24.63 -9.73
CA ALA A 9 -28.50 23.66 -8.74
C ALA A 9 -27.76 23.79 -7.40
N THR A 10 -26.44 23.99 -7.44
CA THR A 10 -25.63 24.22 -6.25
C THR A 10 -26.03 25.48 -5.48
N LYS A 11 -26.31 26.60 -6.18
CA LYS A 11 -26.83 27.83 -5.53
C LYS A 11 -28.11 27.58 -4.78
N ILE A 12 -29.07 26.86 -5.40
CA ILE A 12 -30.34 26.52 -4.78
C ILE A 12 -30.12 25.63 -3.56
N ARG A 13 -29.33 24.61 -3.67
CA ARG A 13 -28.98 23.69 -2.59
C ARG A 13 -28.33 24.41 -1.41
N VAL A 14 -27.31 25.24 -1.66
CA VAL A 14 -26.64 26.01 -0.59
C VAL A 14 -27.59 26.97 0.12
N ALA A 15 -28.50 27.62 -0.62
CA ALA A 15 -29.52 28.47 -0.01
C ALA A 15 -30.43 27.67 0.93
N GLN A 16 -30.90 26.49 0.51
CA GLN A 16 -31.72 25.60 1.35
C GLN A 16 -30.97 25.07 2.56
N GLU A 17 -29.70 24.68 2.39
CA GLU A 17 -28.87 24.22 3.50
C GLU A 17 -28.66 25.31 4.57
N LYS A 18 -28.48 26.57 4.16
CA LYS A 18 -28.38 27.72 5.06
C LYS A 18 -29.68 28.00 5.86
N GLU A 19 -30.85 27.61 5.35
CA GLU A 19 -32.10 27.67 6.09
C GLU A 19 -32.22 26.59 7.16
N VAL A 20 -31.60 25.41 6.91
CA VAL A 20 -31.60 24.27 7.86
C VAL A 20 -30.58 24.46 8.97
N GLU A 21 -29.37 24.89 8.59
CA GLU A 21 -28.27 25.14 9.52
C GLU A 21 -27.62 26.49 9.18
N SER A 22 -27.70 27.45 10.12
CA SER A 22 -27.30 28.82 9.82
C SER A 22 -25.79 28.94 9.53
N PRO A 23 -25.39 29.86 8.64
CA PRO A 23 -23.97 30.12 8.34
C PRO A 23 -23.13 30.39 9.59
N GLU A 24 -23.70 31.10 10.58
CA GLU A 24 -23.01 31.40 11.83
C GLU A 24 -22.78 30.15 12.67
N ALA A 25 -23.73 29.21 12.69
CA ALA A 25 -23.61 27.96 13.43
C ALA A 25 -22.52 27.06 12.81
N VAL A 26 -22.55 26.87 11.48
CA VAL A 26 -21.55 26.05 10.76
C VAL A 26 -20.16 26.67 10.88
N LYS A 27 -20.07 28.00 10.73
CA LYS A 27 -18.79 28.71 10.91
C LYS A 27 -18.23 28.54 12.33
N ALA A 28 -19.08 28.71 13.35
CA ALA A 28 -18.69 28.55 14.75
C ALA A 28 -18.21 27.12 15.03
N ALA A 29 -18.93 26.11 14.50
CA ALA A 29 -18.52 24.70 14.61
C ALA A 29 -17.16 24.42 13.93
N ALA A 30 -16.96 24.95 12.72
CA ALA A 30 -15.69 24.79 12.00
C ALA A 30 -14.51 25.44 12.74
N LEU A 31 -14.69 26.65 13.27
CA LEU A 31 -13.67 27.38 14.02
C LEU A 31 -13.35 26.76 15.40
N ALA A 32 -14.24 25.92 15.94
CA ALA A 32 -13.99 25.17 17.17
C ALA A 32 -13.08 23.94 16.95
N LEU A 33 -12.86 23.53 15.70
CA LEU A 33 -11.99 22.42 15.34
C LEU A 33 -10.53 22.89 15.18
N PRO A 34 -9.51 22.02 15.45
CA PRO A 34 -8.10 22.37 15.26
C PRO A 34 -7.81 22.82 13.82
N SER A 35 -7.10 23.94 13.67
CA SER A 35 -6.68 24.47 12.36
C SER A 35 -5.21 24.13 12.03
N ASP A 36 -4.39 23.86 13.04
CA ASP A 36 -3.04 23.34 12.85
C ASP A 36 -3.09 21.83 12.61
N THR A 37 -3.30 21.47 11.36
CA THR A 37 -3.49 20.05 10.94
C THR A 37 -2.24 19.44 10.32
N GLY A 38 -1.21 20.26 10.00
CA GLY A 38 -0.06 19.84 9.20
C GLY A 38 -0.40 19.49 7.74
N PHE A 39 -1.59 19.83 7.25
CA PHE A 39 -2.07 19.57 5.89
C PHE A 39 -1.89 18.10 5.45
N PRO A 40 -2.57 17.15 6.10
CA PRO A 40 -2.35 15.72 5.87
C PRO A 40 -2.60 15.28 4.42
N PHE A 41 -3.44 15.99 3.67
CA PHE A 41 -3.69 15.70 2.26
C PHE A 41 -2.44 15.99 1.41
N GLU A 42 -1.79 17.12 1.59
CA GLU A 42 -0.53 17.47 0.91
C GLU A 42 0.60 16.52 1.30
N ALA A 43 0.72 16.24 2.60
CA ALA A 43 1.72 15.31 3.11
C ALA A 43 1.57 13.92 2.48
N ALA A 44 0.34 13.40 2.38
CA ALA A 44 0.08 12.10 1.76
C ALA A 44 0.43 12.05 0.27
N LEU A 45 0.23 13.15 -0.47
CA LEU A 45 0.54 13.23 -1.91
C LEU A 45 2.04 13.35 -2.22
N ARG A 46 2.90 13.49 -1.21
CA ARG A 46 4.37 13.56 -1.36
C ARG A 46 5.09 12.29 -0.88
N GLN A 47 4.35 11.28 -0.38
CA GLN A 47 4.96 10.12 0.28
C GLN A 47 5.54 9.06 -0.67
N GLN A 48 5.12 9.04 -1.92
CA GLN A 48 5.55 8.03 -2.91
C GLN A 48 6.01 8.72 -4.19
N ASP A 49 6.77 8.01 -5.02
CA ASP A 49 7.17 8.46 -6.35
C ASP A 49 5.95 8.71 -7.26
N PHE A 50 4.86 7.98 -7.02
CA PHE A 50 3.57 8.21 -7.66
C PHE A 50 2.42 7.94 -6.68
N ASN A 51 1.43 8.83 -6.65
CA ASN A 51 0.34 8.80 -5.67
C ASN A 51 -1.03 8.75 -6.36
N PHE A 52 -1.95 7.96 -5.84
CA PHE A 52 -3.32 7.90 -6.35
C PHE A 52 -4.31 8.52 -5.35
N ILE A 53 -5.11 9.47 -5.84
CA ILE A 53 -6.35 9.91 -5.19
C ILE A 53 -7.47 9.07 -5.80
N CYS A 54 -8.04 8.15 -5.01
CA CYS A 54 -9.08 7.24 -5.49
C CYS A 54 -10.46 7.80 -5.19
N GLU A 55 -11.31 7.93 -6.23
CA GLU A 55 -12.59 8.61 -6.11
C GLU A 55 -13.75 7.64 -5.88
N VAL A 56 -14.52 7.87 -4.82
CA VAL A 56 -15.78 7.20 -4.49
C VAL A 56 -16.91 7.93 -5.21
N LYS A 57 -17.35 7.37 -6.35
CA LYS A 57 -18.29 8.03 -7.28
C LYS A 57 -19.40 7.08 -7.74
N LYS A 58 -20.65 7.42 -7.42
CA LYS A 58 -21.83 6.64 -7.80
C LYS A 58 -22.27 6.87 -9.24
N ALA A 59 -22.22 8.10 -9.70
CA ALA A 59 -22.68 8.52 -11.02
C ALA A 59 -21.88 9.70 -11.56
N SER A 60 -22.00 9.99 -12.85
CA SER A 60 -21.50 11.22 -13.47
C SER A 60 -22.39 11.66 -14.63
N PRO A 61 -22.42 12.98 -15.01
CA PRO A 61 -23.21 13.45 -16.13
C PRO A 61 -22.89 12.78 -17.46
N SER A 62 -21.63 12.40 -17.68
CA SER A 62 -21.15 11.79 -18.94
C SER A 62 -21.42 10.30 -19.05
N LYS A 63 -21.58 9.57 -17.93
CA LYS A 63 -21.69 8.10 -17.89
C LYS A 63 -22.95 7.58 -17.23
N GLY A 64 -23.77 8.45 -16.64
CA GLY A 64 -24.92 8.04 -15.84
C GLY A 64 -24.51 7.32 -14.56
N ILE A 65 -25.25 6.31 -14.14
CA ILE A 65 -24.94 5.48 -12.97
C ILE A 65 -23.73 4.59 -13.29
N ILE A 66 -22.67 4.69 -12.50
CA ILE A 66 -21.44 3.90 -12.62
C ILE A 66 -21.53 2.65 -11.72
N ALA A 67 -22.12 2.79 -10.53
CA ALA A 67 -22.31 1.71 -9.56
C ALA A 67 -23.76 1.73 -9.04
N GLU A 68 -24.58 0.73 -9.41
CA GLU A 68 -25.93 0.59 -8.86
C GLU A 68 -25.88 0.16 -7.40
N HIS A 69 -25.10 -0.89 -7.10
CA HIS A 69 -24.73 -1.25 -5.74
C HIS A 69 -23.54 -0.40 -5.31
N PHE A 70 -23.70 0.41 -4.26
CA PHE A 70 -22.72 1.42 -3.87
C PHE A 70 -22.39 1.35 -2.37
N PRO A 71 -21.65 0.31 -1.93
CA PRO A 71 -21.18 0.17 -0.56
C PRO A 71 -19.95 1.08 -0.33
N TYR A 72 -20.17 2.39 -0.25
CA TYR A 72 -19.12 3.41 -0.26
C TYR A 72 -18.08 3.26 0.86
N LEU A 73 -18.45 2.72 2.02
CA LEU A 73 -17.50 2.43 3.10
C LEU A 73 -16.56 1.27 2.75
N ASP A 74 -17.09 0.20 2.16
CA ASP A 74 -16.28 -0.94 1.72
C ASP A 74 -15.35 -0.51 0.58
N ILE A 75 -15.86 0.30 -0.37
CA ILE A 75 -15.06 0.87 -1.47
C ILE A 75 -13.91 1.73 -0.91
N ALA A 76 -14.20 2.61 0.06
CA ALA A 76 -13.18 3.45 0.69
C ALA A 76 -12.12 2.61 1.40
N LYS A 77 -12.53 1.56 2.12
CA LYS A 77 -11.62 0.62 2.78
C LYS A 77 -10.77 -0.17 1.76
N GLU A 78 -11.35 -0.59 0.64
CA GLU A 78 -10.59 -1.24 -0.44
C GLU A 78 -9.53 -0.31 -1.04
N TYR A 79 -9.83 1.00 -1.20
CA TYR A 79 -8.85 1.99 -1.64
C TYR A 79 -7.70 2.16 -0.64
N GLU A 80 -8.01 2.18 0.66
CA GLU A 80 -7.00 2.25 1.72
C GLU A 80 -6.09 1.01 1.68
N VAL A 81 -6.67 -0.20 1.64
CA VAL A 81 -5.94 -1.47 1.51
C VAL A 81 -5.11 -1.52 0.23
N ALA A 82 -5.63 -0.97 -0.87
CA ALA A 82 -4.90 -0.89 -2.15
C ALA A 82 -3.68 0.04 -2.08
N GLY A 83 -3.57 0.90 -1.06
CA GLY A 83 -2.47 1.86 -0.90
C GLY A 83 -2.71 3.20 -1.60
N ALA A 84 -3.97 3.62 -1.75
CA ALA A 84 -4.30 4.98 -2.16
C ALA A 84 -3.70 6.01 -1.19
N ALA A 85 -3.22 7.13 -1.69
CA ALA A 85 -2.70 8.22 -0.88
C ALA A 85 -3.83 9.04 -0.22
N ALA A 86 -4.96 9.17 -0.93
CA ALA A 86 -6.14 9.89 -0.45
C ALA A 86 -7.41 9.35 -1.10
N ILE A 87 -8.56 9.68 -0.51
CA ILE A 87 -9.88 9.34 -1.04
C ILE A 87 -10.60 10.64 -1.45
N SER A 88 -11.12 10.69 -2.67
CA SER A 88 -12.01 11.75 -3.14
C SER A 88 -13.47 11.29 -3.02
N VAL A 89 -14.33 12.08 -2.38
CA VAL A 89 -15.73 11.72 -2.14
C VAL A 89 -16.67 12.77 -2.76
N LEU A 90 -17.51 12.32 -3.70
CA LEU A 90 -18.54 13.17 -4.30
C LEU A 90 -19.63 13.48 -3.28
N THR A 91 -19.90 14.79 -3.07
CA THR A 91 -21.00 15.27 -2.22
C THR A 91 -22.10 15.98 -3.00
N GLU A 92 -21.92 16.21 -4.30
CA GLU A 92 -22.93 16.81 -5.19
C GLU A 92 -24.06 15.79 -5.47
N PRO A 93 -25.34 16.07 -5.07
CA PRO A 93 -26.41 15.07 -5.09
C PRO A 93 -27.14 14.94 -6.43
N ASP A 94 -27.24 16.00 -7.21
CA ASP A 94 -28.16 16.05 -8.36
C ASP A 94 -27.57 15.30 -9.58
N PHE A 95 -26.35 15.57 -9.90
CA PHE A 95 -25.66 15.08 -11.11
C PHE A 95 -24.72 13.92 -10.85
N PHE A 96 -24.11 13.84 -9.65
CA PHE A 96 -23.14 12.80 -9.29
C PHE A 96 -23.71 11.79 -8.29
N LYS A 97 -24.93 12.01 -7.79
CA LYS A 97 -25.56 11.16 -6.77
C LYS A 97 -24.70 11.02 -5.51
N GLY A 98 -23.96 12.09 -5.20
CA GLY A 98 -23.18 12.23 -3.99
C GLY A 98 -24.04 12.51 -2.77
N ASP A 99 -23.46 12.44 -1.59
CA ASP A 99 -24.12 12.77 -0.33
C ASP A 99 -23.08 13.19 0.72
N LYS A 100 -23.39 14.20 1.53
CA LYS A 100 -22.58 14.61 2.69
C LYS A 100 -22.31 13.44 3.65
N LYS A 101 -23.29 12.55 3.79
CA LYS A 101 -23.18 11.35 4.63
C LYS A 101 -22.00 10.47 4.19
N TYR A 102 -21.79 10.29 2.89
CA TYR A 102 -20.67 9.49 2.39
C TYR A 102 -19.33 10.08 2.86
N LEU A 103 -19.17 11.40 2.74
CA LEU A 103 -17.96 12.09 3.20
C LEU A 103 -17.75 11.93 4.71
N GLN A 104 -18.80 12.20 5.52
CA GLN A 104 -18.73 12.15 6.98
C GLN A 104 -18.35 10.75 7.49
N GLU A 105 -19.01 9.72 6.97
CA GLU A 105 -18.77 8.34 7.39
C GLU A 105 -17.40 7.83 6.92
N ILE A 106 -16.98 8.14 5.69
CA ILE A 106 -15.64 7.79 5.19
C ILE A 106 -14.58 8.54 6.02
N ALA A 107 -14.70 9.86 6.21
CA ALA A 107 -13.71 10.63 6.95
C ALA A 107 -13.58 10.20 8.43
N SER A 108 -14.66 9.67 9.03
CA SER A 108 -14.63 9.16 10.41
C SER A 108 -13.97 7.77 10.55
N THR A 109 -13.82 7.03 9.46
CA THR A 109 -13.32 5.64 9.48
C THR A 109 -12.00 5.45 8.75
N ALA A 110 -11.74 6.23 7.69
CA ALA A 110 -10.51 6.12 6.91
C ALA A 110 -9.29 6.66 7.67
N LYS A 111 -8.15 5.99 7.51
CA LYS A 111 -6.85 6.41 8.05
C LYS A 111 -6.07 7.32 7.10
N ILE A 112 -6.53 7.47 5.86
CA ILE A 112 -5.94 8.33 4.84
C ILE A 112 -6.83 9.57 4.62
N PRO A 113 -6.26 10.72 4.20
CA PRO A 113 -6.99 11.97 4.08
C PRO A 113 -8.09 11.92 3.02
N VAL A 114 -9.15 12.71 3.26
CA VAL A 114 -10.34 12.72 2.43
C VAL A 114 -10.56 14.10 1.81
N LEU A 115 -10.77 14.12 0.48
CA LEU A 115 -11.12 15.30 -0.32
C LEU A 115 -12.65 15.39 -0.49
N ARG A 116 -13.25 16.54 -0.13
CA ARG A 116 -14.61 16.89 -0.56
C ARG A 116 -14.60 17.26 -2.04
N LYS A 117 -15.15 16.42 -2.90
CA LYS A 117 -15.32 16.67 -4.33
C LYS A 117 -16.73 17.21 -4.57
N ASP A 118 -16.84 18.54 -4.74
CA ASP A 118 -18.11 19.28 -4.91
C ASP A 118 -17.83 20.56 -5.69
N PHE A 119 -18.89 21.25 -6.14
CA PHE A 119 -18.79 22.58 -6.74
C PHE A 119 -18.90 23.63 -5.63
N ILE A 120 -17.75 24.11 -5.16
CA ILE A 120 -17.68 25.08 -4.06
C ILE A 120 -17.76 26.50 -4.64
N ILE A 121 -18.86 27.19 -4.32
CA ILE A 121 -19.20 28.54 -4.80
C ILE A 121 -19.54 29.52 -3.65
N ASP A 122 -19.48 29.04 -2.42
CA ASP A 122 -19.83 29.81 -1.23
C ASP A 122 -18.95 29.39 -0.04
N GLU A 123 -18.51 30.35 0.78
CA GLU A 123 -17.70 30.09 1.99
C GLU A 123 -18.36 29.10 2.96
N TYR A 124 -19.67 29.08 3.00
CA TYR A 124 -20.45 28.16 3.80
C TYR A 124 -20.05 26.69 3.55
N GLN A 125 -19.84 26.33 2.28
CA GLN A 125 -19.43 24.97 1.90
C GLN A 125 -18.01 24.64 2.38
N ILE A 126 -17.13 25.64 2.56
CA ILE A 126 -15.77 25.42 3.08
C ILE A 126 -15.84 25.11 4.58
N TYR A 127 -16.65 25.88 5.34
CA TYR A 127 -16.91 25.58 6.75
C TYR A 127 -17.58 24.21 6.94
N GLN A 128 -18.57 23.88 6.07
CA GLN A 128 -19.17 22.54 6.08
C GLN A 128 -18.13 21.44 5.85
N ALA A 129 -17.21 21.59 4.90
CA ALA A 129 -16.17 20.59 4.62
C ALA A 129 -15.33 20.31 5.87
N LYS A 130 -14.95 21.35 6.61
CA LYS A 130 -14.24 21.22 7.88
C LYS A 130 -15.05 20.43 8.92
N VAL A 131 -16.31 20.79 9.12
CA VAL A 131 -17.22 20.13 10.07
C VAL A 131 -17.48 18.66 9.70
N TRP A 132 -17.53 18.36 8.40
CA TRP A 132 -17.73 16.99 7.91
C TRP A 132 -16.47 16.12 7.92
N GLY A 133 -15.33 16.68 8.36
CA GLY A 133 -14.07 15.93 8.54
C GLY A 133 -13.23 15.81 7.28
N ALA A 134 -13.49 16.60 6.24
CA ALA A 134 -12.61 16.66 5.08
C ALA A 134 -11.20 17.15 5.46
N SER A 135 -10.18 16.65 4.78
CA SER A 135 -8.80 17.14 4.85
C SER A 135 -8.47 18.12 3.71
N ALA A 136 -9.26 18.08 2.64
CA ALA A 136 -9.11 18.94 1.47
C ALA A 136 -10.46 19.25 0.83
N ILE A 137 -10.47 20.32 0.04
CA ILE A 137 -11.61 20.76 -0.79
C ILE A 137 -11.17 20.92 -2.25
N LEU A 138 -12.15 20.87 -3.16
CA LEU A 138 -11.99 21.20 -4.58
C LEU A 138 -12.39 22.66 -4.83
N LEU A 139 -11.51 23.42 -5.50
CA LEU A 139 -11.82 24.74 -6.05
C LEU A 139 -11.62 24.70 -7.55
N ILE A 140 -12.64 25.08 -8.35
CA ILE A 140 -12.63 24.96 -9.80
C ILE A 140 -12.49 26.34 -10.43
N CYS A 141 -11.40 26.60 -11.18
CA CYS A 141 -11.14 27.89 -11.83
C CYS A 141 -12.29 28.31 -12.76
N ALA A 142 -12.86 27.37 -13.51
CA ALA A 142 -14.01 27.65 -14.38
C ALA A 142 -15.29 28.11 -13.65
N CYS A 143 -15.37 27.96 -12.32
CA CYS A 143 -16.53 28.31 -11.50
C CYS A 143 -16.36 29.60 -10.71
N LEU A 144 -15.14 30.11 -10.55
CA LEU A 144 -14.77 31.19 -9.64
C LEU A 144 -14.01 32.29 -10.37
N ASP A 145 -14.21 33.54 -9.97
CA ASP A 145 -13.30 34.60 -10.37
C ASP A 145 -12.04 34.60 -9.47
N MET A 146 -10.99 35.26 -9.93
CA MET A 146 -9.70 35.31 -9.26
C MET A 146 -9.78 35.79 -7.79
N PRO A 147 -10.50 36.89 -7.45
CA PRO A 147 -10.64 37.33 -6.07
C PRO A 147 -11.33 36.28 -5.17
N THR A 148 -12.38 35.64 -5.68
CA THR A 148 -13.13 34.61 -4.94
C THR A 148 -12.28 33.34 -4.77
N LEU A 149 -11.56 32.91 -5.80
CA LEU A 149 -10.68 31.75 -5.72
C LEU A 149 -9.58 31.95 -4.66
N THR A 150 -8.91 33.11 -4.67
CA THR A 150 -7.89 33.46 -3.68
C THR A 150 -8.48 33.45 -2.27
N LYS A 151 -9.62 34.11 -2.08
CA LYS A 151 -10.30 34.18 -0.78
C LYS A 151 -10.68 32.79 -0.25
N PHE A 152 -11.18 31.89 -1.11
CA PHE A 152 -11.60 30.55 -0.72
C PHE A 152 -10.40 29.67 -0.37
N ARG A 153 -9.32 29.76 -1.13
CA ARG A 153 -8.07 29.08 -0.80
C ARG A 153 -7.51 29.54 0.56
N GLU A 154 -7.46 30.85 0.78
CA GLU A 154 -6.96 31.41 2.05
C GLU A 154 -7.86 31.00 3.24
N LEU A 155 -9.17 30.99 3.03
CA LEU A 155 -10.12 30.50 4.05
C LEU A 155 -9.87 29.03 4.36
N ALA A 156 -9.72 28.17 3.35
CA ALA A 156 -9.40 26.76 3.54
C ALA A 156 -8.11 26.58 4.33
N ASP A 157 -7.04 27.31 3.95
CA ASP A 157 -5.76 27.29 4.65
C ASP A 157 -5.90 27.67 6.13
N SER A 158 -6.69 28.73 6.42
CA SER A 158 -6.92 29.18 7.79
C SER A 158 -7.64 28.17 8.67
N LEU A 159 -8.36 27.22 8.05
CA LEU A 159 -9.05 26.11 8.70
C LEU A 159 -8.20 24.82 8.72
N GLY A 160 -6.99 24.83 8.16
CA GLY A 160 -6.14 23.65 8.01
C GLY A 160 -6.64 22.66 6.97
N LEU A 161 -7.38 23.12 5.95
CA LEU A 161 -7.81 22.35 4.80
C LEU A 161 -6.90 22.63 3.62
N SER A 162 -6.45 21.58 2.91
CA SER A 162 -5.79 21.74 1.60
C SER A 162 -6.81 22.12 0.52
N SER A 163 -6.36 22.85 -0.51
CA SER A 163 -7.18 23.16 -1.69
C SER A 163 -6.59 22.52 -2.93
N LEU A 164 -7.31 21.57 -3.53
CA LEU A 164 -7.06 21.12 -4.89
C LEU A 164 -7.71 22.11 -5.85
N VAL A 165 -6.88 22.90 -6.57
CA VAL A 165 -7.36 23.91 -7.52
C VAL A 165 -7.38 23.30 -8.91
N GLU A 166 -8.58 23.04 -9.45
CA GLU A 166 -8.79 22.39 -10.74
C GLU A 166 -8.76 23.40 -11.88
N ALA A 167 -7.97 23.11 -12.92
CA ALA A 167 -7.79 23.88 -14.13
C ALA A 167 -7.94 23.01 -15.39
N HIS A 168 -8.31 23.63 -16.53
CA HIS A 168 -8.54 22.93 -17.81
C HIS A 168 -7.66 23.43 -18.95
N ASP A 169 -7.16 24.66 -18.86
CA ASP A 169 -6.33 25.29 -19.89
C ASP A 169 -5.22 26.17 -19.27
N GLU A 170 -4.41 26.79 -20.14
CA GLU A 170 -3.28 27.64 -19.74
C GLU A 170 -3.70 28.83 -18.87
N ASN A 171 -4.84 29.45 -19.17
CA ASN A 171 -5.32 30.63 -18.45
C ASN A 171 -5.76 30.23 -17.03
N GLU A 172 -6.45 29.11 -16.91
CA GLU A 172 -6.90 28.57 -15.61
C GLU A 172 -5.71 28.07 -14.77
N VAL A 173 -4.69 27.46 -15.38
CA VAL A 173 -3.43 27.10 -14.69
C VAL A 173 -2.73 28.36 -14.18
N GLN A 174 -2.65 29.42 -15.00
CA GLN A 174 -2.07 30.68 -14.55
C GLN A 174 -2.88 31.29 -13.39
N MET A 175 -4.20 31.24 -13.46
CA MET A 175 -5.09 31.67 -12.38
C MET A 175 -4.85 30.87 -11.09
N ALA A 176 -4.65 29.56 -11.18
CA ALA A 176 -4.31 28.71 -10.03
C ALA A 176 -2.93 29.09 -9.44
N ILE A 177 -1.95 29.36 -10.27
CA ILE A 177 -0.61 29.85 -9.82
C ILE A 177 -0.74 31.20 -9.12
N ASP A 178 -1.42 32.17 -9.75
CA ASP A 178 -1.56 33.54 -9.24
C ASP A 178 -2.34 33.60 -7.91
N CYS A 179 -3.29 32.66 -7.68
CA CYS A 179 -3.95 32.56 -6.38
C CYS A 179 -3.07 31.91 -5.30
N GLY A 180 -1.87 31.40 -5.62
CA GLY A 180 -0.97 30.75 -4.70
C GLY A 180 -1.36 29.32 -4.34
N ALA A 181 -1.95 28.57 -5.29
CA ALA A 181 -2.30 27.17 -5.08
C ALA A 181 -1.05 26.30 -4.85
N ARG A 182 -1.06 25.44 -3.82
CA ARG A 182 -0.01 24.45 -3.53
C ARG A 182 -0.30 23.11 -4.19
N ILE A 183 -1.56 22.88 -4.62
CA ILE A 183 -1.98 21.70 -5.37
C ILE A 183 -2.79 22.18 -6.56
N ILE A 184 -2.34 21.86 -7.77
CA ILE A 184 -3.03 22.19 -9.02
C ILE A 184 -3.44 20.90 -9.71
N GLY A 185 -4.74 20.73 -9.96
CA GLY A 185 -5.29 19.61 -10.71
C GLY A 185 -5.58 20.02 -12.14
N VAL A 186 -5.11 19.24 -13.11
CA VAL A 186 -5.49 19.42 -14.50
C VAL A 186 -6.46 18.33 -14.90
N ASN A 187 -7.68 18.76 -15.25
CA ASN A 187 -8.71 17.84 -15.71
C ASN A 187 -8.57 17.62 -17.24
N ASN A 188 -8.23 16.40 -17.60
CA ASN A 188 -8.09 15.97 -19.00
C ASN A 188 -9.44 15.86 -19.72
N ARG A 189 -10.55 15.94 -18.99
CA ARG A 189 -11.90 15.94 -19.56
C ARG A 189 -12.37 17.35 -19.83
N ASN A 190 -12.65 17.63 -21.09
CA ASN A 190 -13.28 18.88 -21.50
C ASN A 190 -14.75 18.91 -20.99
N LEU A 191 -15.10 19.91 -20.20
CA LEU A 191 -16.44 20.04 -19.63
C LEU A 191 -17.53 20.46 -20.66
N LYS A 192 -17.14 20.83 -21.89
CA LYS A 192 -18.08 21.27 -22.94
C LYS A 192 -18.62 20.09 -23.75
N ASP A 193 -17.74 19.12 -24.10
CA ASP A 193 -18.06 18.00 -24.99
C ASP A 193 -17.72 16.63 -24.43
N PHE A 194 -17.15 16.58 -23.22
CA PHE A 194 -16.71 15.38 -22.49
C PHE A 194 -15.59 14.58 -23.17
N THR A 195 -14.93 15.13 -24.17
CA THR A 195 -13.72 14.52 -24.72
C THR A 195 -12.62 14.45 -23.66
N VAL A 196 -11.75 13.45 -23.76
CA VAL A 196 -10.66 13.21 -22.81
C VAL A 196 -9.34 13.18 -23.57
N ASP A 197 -8.38 14.00 -23.13
CA ASP A 197 -7.03 14.05 -23.67
C ASP A 197 -6.00 14.08 -22.54
N VAL A 198 -5.35 12.95 -22.26
CA VAL A 198 -4.32 12.80 -21.21
C VAL A 198 -3.11 13.70 -21.49
N GLN A 199 -2.83 14.03 -22.78
CA GLN A 199 -1.74 14.94 -23.15
C GLN A 199 -1.96 16.37 -22.64
N ASN A 200 -3.19 16.73 -22.26
CA ASN A 200 -3.47 18.04 -21.66
C ASN A 200 -2.68 18.24 -20.35
N SER A 201 -2.66 17.25 -19.45
CA SER A 201 -1.84 17.32 -18.23
C SER A 201 -0.36 17.45 -18.53
N VAL A 202 0.16 16.67 -19.50
CA VAL A 202 1.58 16.72 -19.91
C VAL A 202 1.95 18.11 -20.45
N ARG A 203 1.12 18.68 -21.30
CA ARG A 203 1.33 20.00 -21.89
C ARG A 203 1.34 21.11 -20.84
N LEU A 204 0.41 21.07 -19.90
CA LEU A 204 0.23 22.12 -18.90
C LEU A 204 1.20 21.99 -17.71
N ARG A 205 1.79 20.80 -17.48
CA ARG A 205 2.76 20.59 -16.41
C ARG A 205 3.95 21.56 -16.45
N ASN A 206 4.40 21.89 -17.66
CA ASN A 206 5.55 22.79 -17.87
C ASN A 206 5.30 24.24 -17.44
N LEU A 207 4.06 24.63 -17.16
CA LEU A 207 3.70 25.95 -16.65
C LEU A 207 3.81 26.04 -15.13
N VAL A 208 3.86 24.89 -14.44
CA VAL A 208 3.77 24.80 -12.98
C VAL A 208 5.14 24.49 -12.39
N GLN A 209 5.51 25.18 -11.29
CA GLN A 209 6.77 24.99 -10.58
C GLN A 209 6.83 23.61 -9.89
N ASP A 210 8.04 23.12 -9.63
CA ASP A 210 8.25 21.76 -9.08
C ASP A 210 7.86 21.59 -7.60
N ASP A 211 7.79 22.67 -6.84
CA ASP A 211 7.32 22.66 -5.45
C ASP A 211 5.80 22.56 -5.32
N VAL A 212 5.06 22.85 -6.38
CA VAL A 212 3.60 22.69 -6.46
C VAL A 212 3.26 21.24 -6.80
N ILE A 213 2.34 20.64 -6.04
CA ILE A 213 1.83 19.31 -6.33
C ILE A 213 0.93 19.37 -7.57
N PHE A 214 1.32 18.67 -8.63
CA PHE A 214 0.54 18.59 -9.85
C PHE A 214 -0.26 17.30 -9.92
N VAL A 215 -1.57 17.40 -10.13
CA VAL A 215 -2.50 16.27 -10.17
C VAL A 215 -3.09 16.13 -11.57
N SER A 216 -2.95 14.97 -12.21
CA SER A 216 -3.65 14.65 -13.45
C SER A 216 -5.00 14.01 -13.15
N GLU A 217 -6.09 14.55 -13.69
CA GLU A 217 -7.44 14.08 -13.44
C GLU A 217 -8.11 13.58 -14.72
N SER A 218 -8.84 12.48 -14.62
CA SER A 218 -9.62 11.86 -15.71
C SER A 218 -8.79 11.18 -16.81
N GLY A 219 -9.35 10.12 -17.40
CA GLY A 219 -8.88 9.50 -18.63
C GLY A 219 -7.73 8.51 -18.49
N LEU A 220 -7.31 8.20 -17.28
CA LEU A 220 -6.20 7.27 -17.02
C LEU A 220 -6.75 5.86 -16.81
N GLU A 221 -6.22 4.86 -17.51
CA GLU A 221 -6.73 3.48 -17.47
C GLU A 221 -5.64 2.41 -17.41
N THR A 222 -4.43 2.70 -17.90
CA THR A 222 -3.34 1.73 -18.10
C THR A 222 -2.05 2.13 -17.37
N PRO A 223 -1.13 1.18 -17.12
CA PRO A 223 0.21 1.49 -16.61
C PRO A 223 0.99 2.42 -17.54
N GLU A 224 0.76 2.33 -18.85
CA GLU A 224 1.39 3.18 -19.85
C GLU A 224 0.97 4.63 -19.69
N ASP A 225 -0.31 4.91 -19.37
CA ASP A 225 -0.78 6.27 -19.04
C ASP A 225 -0.05 6.80 -17.81
N ILE A 226 0.11 5.96 -16.77
CA ILE A 226 0.83 6.33 -15.55
C ILE A 226 2.32 6.56 -15.83
N GLN A 227 2.94 5.75 -16.70
CA GLN A 227 4.34 5.94 -17.08
C GLN A 227 4.53 7.27 -17.84
N VAL A 228 3.62 7.63 -18.73
CA VAL A 228 3.65 8.93 -19.41
C VAL A 228 3.61 10.09 -18.40
N LEU A 229 2.81 9.98 -17.34
CA LEU A 229 2.78 10.99 -16.28
C LEU A 229 4.12 11.07 -15.53
N ARG A 230 4.70 9.93 -15.13
CA ARG A 230 6.02 9.87 -14.46
C ARG A 230 7.12 10.50 -15.32
N ASP A 231 7.17 10.15 -16.61
CA ASP A 231 8.17 10.65 -17.55
C ASP A 231 8.08 12.18 -17.75
N ASN A 232 6.96 12.78 -17.35
CA ASN A 232 6.72 14.22 -17.39
C ASN A 232 6.64 14.89 -16.02
N ASN A 233 7.24 14.30 -14.97
CA ASN A 233 7.28 14.83 -13.59
C ASN A 233 5.88 15.10 -12.99
N ILE A 234 4.91 14.26 -13.31
CA ILE A 234 3.57 14.27 -12.70
C ILE A 234 3.48 13.07 -11.77
N GLY A 235 3.52 13.31 -10.47
CA GLY A 235 3.56 12.27 -9.44
C GLY A 235 2.21 11.95 -8.81
N VAL A 236 1.09 12.56 -9.26
CA VAL A 236 -0.24 12.34 -8.68
C VAL A 236 -1.32 12.20 -9.74
N ALA A 237 -2.19 11.21 -9.57
CA ALA A 237 -3.38 11.01 -10.40
C ALA A 237 -4.65 10.92 -9.56
N LEU A 238 -5.72 11.62 -9.98
CA LEU A 238 -7.06 11.46 -9.43
C LEU A 238 -7.90 10.61 -10.38
N MET A 239 -8.35 9.44 -9.91
CA MET A 239 -9.03 8.46 -10.73
C MET A 239 -10.29 7.91 -10.05
N GLY A 240 -11.41 7.91 -10.77
CA GLY A 240 -12.69 7.42 -10.27
C GLY A 240 -13.23 6.24 -11.09
N GLU A 241 -13.61 6.48 -12.34
CA GLU A 241 -14.32 5.47 -13.17
C GLU A 241 -13.56 4.15 -13.29
N THR A 242 -12.26 4.21 -13.53
CA THR A 242 -11.38 3.05 -13.68
C THR A 242 -11.41 2.13 -12.46
N PHE A 243 -11.37 2.72 -11.26
CA PHE A 243 -11.44 1.97 -10.02
C PHE A 243 -12.85 1.49 -9.69
N MET A 244 -13.87 2.33 -9.89
CA MET A 244 -15.26 1.97 -9.63
C MET A 244 -15.73 0.78 -10.46
N ARG A 245 -15.24 0.64 -11.68
CA ARG A 245 -15.54 -0.49 -12.58
C ARG A 245 -14.74 -1.75 -12.28
N SER A 246 -13.64 -1.65 -11.52
CA SER A 246 -12.81 -2.81 -11.19
C SER A 246 -13.46 -3.65 -10.08
N PRO A 247 -13.57 -4.98 -10.27
CA PRO A 247 -14.05 -5.88 -9.21
C PRO A 247 -13.05 -6.04 -8.06
N ASN A 248 -11.74 -5.79 -8.30
CA ASN A 248 -10.68 -5.85 -7.30
C ASN A 248 -9.80 -4.59 -7.40
N LYS A 249 -9.97 -3.68 -6.45
CA LYS A 249 -9.28 -2.39 -6.44
C LYS A 249 -7.81 -2.52 -6.06
N VAL A 250 -7.47 -3.51 -5.23
CA VAL A 250 -6.07 -3.79 -4.85
C VAL A 250 -5.27 -4.23 -6.06
N GLU A 251 -5.77 -5.19 -6.84
CA GLU A 251 -5.12 -5.64 -8.07
C GLU A 251 -5.08 -4.54 -9.13
N LYS A 252 -6.16 -3.77 -9.27
CA LYS A 252 -6.19 -2.68 -10.26
C LYS A 252 -5.18 -1.58 -9.94
N LEU A 253 -5.05 -1.20 -8.67
CA LEU A 253 -4.09 -0.18 -8.27
C LEU A 253 -2.66 -0.70 -8.39
N ALA A 254 -2.41 -1.97 -8.01
CA ALA A 254 -1.13 -2.62 -8.24
C ALA A 254 -0.76 -2.68 -9.74
N TYR A 255 -1.72 -3.04 -10.60
CA TYR A 255 -1.54 -3.03 -12.05
C TYR A 255 -1.14 -1.63 -12.57
N LEU A 256 -1.82 -0.57 -12.13
CA LEU A 256 -1.53 0.81 -12.55
C LEU A 256 -0.16 1.31 -12.07
N TYR A 257 0.27 0.92 -10.87
CA TYR A 257 1.64 1.23 -10.41
C TYR A 257 2.70 0.63 -11.33
N GLY A 258 2.37 -0.45 -12.02
CA GLY A 258 3.30 -1.22 -12.80
C GLY A 258 4.13 -2.20 -11.94
N PRO A 259 4.97 -3.02 -12.56
CA PRO A 259 5.75 -4.05 -11.87
C PRO A 259 6.76 -3.40 -10.91
N THR A 260 6.75 -3.82 -9.66
CA THR A 260 7.76 -3.41 -8.66
C THR A 260 9.11 -4.11 -8.87
N TYR A 261 9.22 -5.02 -9.85
CA TYR A 261 10.37 -5.87 -10.16
C TYR A 261 10.86 -6.75 -9.00
N TYR A 262 10.22 -6.74 -7.84
CA TYR A 262 10.50 -7.63 -6.72
C TYR A 262 9.22 -7.89 -5.90
N THR A 263 9.14 -9.07 -5.27
CA THR A 263 8.11 -9.38 -4.27
C THR A 263 8.76 -9.34 -2.91
N PRO A 264 8.35 -8.44 -2.01
CA PRO A 264 8.90 -8.39 -0.65
C PRO A 264 8.72 -9.73 0.06
N LYS A 265 9.72 -10.11 0.85
CA LYS A 265 9.61 -11.26 1.75
C LYS A 265 8.61 -10.95 2.87
N VAL A 266 7.96 -11.99 3.39
CA VAL A 266 6.99 -11.87 4.49
C VAL A 266 7.49 -12.65 5.68
N LYS A 267 7.60 -11.99 6.85
CA LYS A 267 7.82 -12.63 8.13
C LYS A 267 6.57 -12.49 9.00
N MET A 268 6.04 -13.60 9.49
CA MET A 268 4.92 -13.64 10.44
C MET A 268 5.46 -13.90 11.83
N CYS A 269 5.47 -12.88 12.68
CA CYS A 269 6.09 -12.90 14.00
C CYS A 269 5.12 -13.22 15.14
N GLY A 270 5.60 -13.97 16.12
CA GLY A 270 4.84 -14.29 17.33
C GLY A 270 3.83 -15.42 17.14
N ILE A 271 4.16 -16.41 16.33
CA ILE A 271 3.40 -17.66 16.22
C ILE A 271 3.69 -18.50 17.47
N SER A 272 2.67 -18.76 18.28
CA SER A 272 2.81 -19.42 19.57
C SER A 272 1.85 -20.61 19.78
N LYS A 273 0.98 -20.87 18.81
CA LYS A 273 -0.02 -21.95 18.89
C LYS A 273 0.08 -22.88 17.69
N VAL A 274 0.00 -24.19 17.94
CA VAL A 274 0.06 -25.22 16.89
C VAL A 274 -1.13 -25.11 15.92
N GLU A 275 -2.28 -24.68 16.42
CA GLU A 275 -3.51 -24.50 15.64
C GLU A 275 -3.37 -23.45 14.54
N THR A 276 -2.41 -22.51 14.66
CA THR A 276 -2.14 -21.48 13.64
C THR A 276 -1.26 -22.00 12.49
N ILE A 277 -0.52 -23.11 12.68
CA ILE A 277 0.41 -23.63 11.68
C ILE A 277 -0.24 -23.92 10.32
N PRO A 278 -1.46 -24.50 10.23
CA PRO A 278 -2.13 -24.72 8.95
C PRO A 278 -2.31 -23.42 8.13
N ALA A 279 -2.71 -22.33 8.80
CA ALA A 279 -2.88 -21.03 8.13
C ALA A 279 -1.54 -20.43 7.67
N VAL A 280 -0.47 -20.58 8.48
CA VAL A 280 0.89 -20.16 8.10
C VAL A 280 1.37 -20.93 6.88
N VAL A 281 1.20 -22.26 6.88
CA VAL A 281 1.58 -23.11 5.73
C VAL A 281 0.79 -22.76 4.47
N GLU A 282 -0.51 -22.45 4.60
CA GLU A 282 -1.34 -22.04 3.48
C GLU A 282 -0.93 -20.67 2.92
N ALA A 283 -0.66 -19.71 3.79
CA ALA A 283 -0.25 -18.36 3.41
C ALA A 283 1.14 -18.33 2.76
N LYS A 284 2.03 -19.30 3.08
CA LYS A 284 3.42 -19.36 2.58
C LYS A 284 4.20 -18.06 2.82
N PRO A 285 4.36 -17.58 4.06
CA PRO A 285 5.34 -16.55 4.32
C PRO A 285 6.76 -17.09 4.09
N ASP A 286 7.73 -16.22 3.97
CA ASP A 286 9.13 -16.61 3.85
C ASP A 286 9.73 -16.98 5.22
N TYR A 287 9.22 -16.34 6.30
CA TYR A 287 9.71 -16.54 7.66
C TYR A 287 8.58 -16.69 8.68
N MET A 288 8.78 -17.56 9.66
CA MET A 288 7.94 -17.70 10.86
C MET A 288 8.75 -17.30 12.10
N GLY A 289 8.29 -16.27 12.81
CA GLY A 289 8.95 -15.74 14.01
C GLY A 289 8.41 -16.35 15.32
N LEU A 290 9.32 -16.82 16.17
CA LEU A 290 9.08 -17.39 17.50
C LEU A 290 9.68 -16.46 18.55
N VAL A 291 8.92 -15.98 19.52
CA VAL A 291 9.37 -14.99 20.51
C VAL A 291 9.81 -15.70 21.78
N PHE A 292 11.09 -15.63 22.13
CA PHE A 292 11.63 -16.17 23.37
C PHE A 292 11.70 -15.14 24.52
N ALA A 293 11.56 -13.85 24.17
CA ALA A 293 11.52 -12.78 25.17
C ALA A 293 10.17 -12.71 25.91
N PRO A 294 10.14 -12.22 27.17
CA PRO A 294 8.92 -12.03 27.92
C PRO A 294 7.89 -11.19 27.19
N SER A 295 6.78 -11.79 26.83
CA SER A 295 5.65 -11.15 26.13
C SER A 295 4.43 -12.06 26.14
N LYS A 296 3.26 -11.53 25.74
CA LYS A 296 2.04 -12.34 25.51
C LYS A 296 2.19 -13.40 24.40
N ARG A 297 3.25 -13.32 23.60
CA ARG A 297 3.56 -14.23 22.48
C ARG A 297 4.75 -15.15 22.77
N GLN A 298 5.25 -15.13 24.02
CA GLN A 298 6.43 -15.91 24.40
C GLN A 298 6.16 -17.42 24.25
N VAL A 299 7.17 -18.13 23.73
CA VAL A 299 7.22 -19.59 23.69
C VAL A 299 8.40 -20.12 24.51
N THR A 300 8.24 -21.30 25.09
CA THR A 300 9.36 -22.07 25.67
C THR A 300 10.12 -22.78 24.56
N VAL A 301 11.32 -23.29 24.86
CA VAL A 301 12.12 -24.08 23.92
C VAL A 301 11.34 -25.32 23.45
N ASP A 302 10.65 -26.02 24.37
CA ASP A 302 9.87 -27.19 24.01
C ASP A 302 8.67 -26.86 23.13
N GLN A 303 7.97 -25.74 23.39
CA GLN A 303 6.89 -25.26 22.52
C GLN A 303 7.42 -24.90 21.13
N ALA A 304 8.57 -24.22 21.05
CA ALA A 304 9.20 -23.86 19.78
C ALA A 304 9.57 -25.11 18.97
N LYS A 305 10.15 -26.14 19.59
CA LYS A 305 10.45 -27.42 18.92
C LYS A 305 9.19 -28.07 18.32
N ILE A 306 8.07 -28.05 19.06
CA ILE A 306 6.79 -28.60 18.58
C ILE A 306 6.29 -27.79 17.39
N LEU A 307 6.32 -26.45 17.46
CA LEU A 307 5.86 -25.56 16.39
C LEU A 307 6.69 -25.75 15.10
N VAL A 308 8.01 -25.82 15.21
CA VAL A 308 8.92 -26.04 14.08
C VAL A 308 8.71 -27.43 13.47
N SER A 309 8.58 -28.47 14.31
CA SER A 309 8.32 -29.82 13.83
C SER A 309 6.98 -29.92 13.07
N GLU A 310 5.93 -29.31 13.59
CA GLU A 310 4.62 -29.33 12.95
C GLU A 310 4.60 -28.48 11.65
N LEU A 311 5.32 -27.33 11.63
CA LEU A 311 5.50 -26.53 10.42
C LEU A 311 6.12 -27.37 9.29
N HIS A 312 7.26 -28.03 9.56
CA HIS A 312 7.95 -28.84 8.56
C HIS A 312 7.12 -30.03 8.09
N LYS A 313 6.43 -30.70 9.01
CA LYS A 313 5.54 -31.83 8.70
C LYS A 313 4.39 -31.42 7.80
N GLN A 314 3.69 -30.33 8.13
CA GLN A 314 2.55 -29.86 7.32
C GLN A 314 3.01 -29.30 5.99
N TYR A 315 4.13 -28.58 5.95
CA TYR A 315 4.72 -28.08 4.69
C TYR A 315 5.10 -29.22 3.77
N ALA A 316 5.80 -30.24 4.26
CA ALA A 316 6.16 -31.43 3.50
C ALA A 316 4.91 -32.19 2.99
N ASN A 317 3.89 -32.38 3.84
CA ASN A 317 2.65 -33.05 3.46
C ASN A 317 1.88 -32.31 2.35
N ARG A 318 1.95 -30.99 2.33
CA ARG A 318 1.21 -30.15 1.35
C ARG A 318 1.95 -30.05 0.02
N TYR A 319 3.28 -29.90 0.04
CA TYR A 319 4.06 -29.54 -1.13
C TYR A 319 4.93 -30.68 -1.68
N ASN A 320 5.29 -31.70 -0.89
CA ASN A 320 5.97 -32.89 -1.39
C ASN A 320 5.00 -33.91 -2.02
N ARG A 321 3.69 -33.85 -1.76
CA ARG A 321 2.71 -34.68 -2.48
C ARG A 321 2.65 -34.36 -3.97
N ASP A 322 2.78 -33.08 -4.32
CA ASP A 322 2.79 -32.68 -5.73
C ASP A 322 4.06 -33.19 -6.44
N ALA A 323 5.22 -33.21 -5.76
CA ALA A 323 6.45 -33.79 -6.30
C ALA A 323 6.37 -35.31 -6.48
N VAL A 324 5.72 -36.04 -5.59
CA VAL A 324 5.50 -37.49 -5.70
C VAL A 324 4.47 -37.83 -6.77
N GLN A 325 3.45 -37.00 -6.97
CA GLN A 325 2.46 -37.19 -8.04
C GLN A 325 3.09 -36.98 -9.41
N TRP A 326 3.92 -35.95 -9.59
CA TRP A 326 4.69 -35.73 -10.83
C TRP A 326 5.70 -36.84 -11.11
N SER A 327 6.38 -37.40 -10.09
CA SER A 327 7.27 -38.54 -10.27
C SER A 327 6.53 -39.82 -10.66
N ASN A 328 5.31 -40.03 -10.19
CA ASN A 328 4.47 -41.17 -10.57
C ASN A 328 3.89 -41.02 -11.98
N ASP A 329 3.53 -39.81 -12.41
CA ASP A 329 3.05 -39.54 -13.77
C ASP A 329 4.20 -39.66 -14.80
N VAL A 330 5.43 -39.29 -14.45
CA VAL A 330 6.62 -39.48 -15.28
C VAL A 330 7.01 -40.97 -15.38
N ILE A 331 6.79 -41.77 -14.32
CA ILE A 331 7.05 -43.20 -14.33
C ILE A 331 6.01 -43.98 -15.19
N GLN A 332 4.76 -43.51 -15.26
CA GLN A 332 3.75 -44.12 -16.14
C GLN A 332 3.97 -43.81 -17.63
N VAL A 333 4.66 -42.71 -17.97
CA VAL A 333 5.02 -42.43 -19.38
C VAL A 333 6.28 -43.19 -19.83
N GLY A 334 7.10 -43.68 -18.87
CA GLY A 334 8.35 -44.43 -19.15
C GLY A 334 8.16 -45.94 -19.53
N THR A 335 6.92 -46.49 -19.46
CA THR A 335 6.68 -47.92 -19.72
C THR A 335 6.20 -48.27 -21.16
N ILE A 336 6.40 -47.37 -22.13
CA ILE A 336 6.04 -47.64 -23.55
C ILE A 336 7.28 -47.87 -24.43
N THR A 337 8.48 -48.10 -23.91
CA THR A 337 9.70 -48.32 -24.70
C THR A 337 10.28 -49.73 -24.66
N ASP A 338 9.53 -50.76 -24.19
CA ASP A 338 10.02 -52.17 -24.22
C ASP A 338 9.35 -53.04 -25.30
N ALA A 339 9.04 -52.47 -26.45
CA ALA A 339 8.50 -53.25 -27.57
C ALA A 339 9.14 -52.84 -28.91
N LEU A 340 10.47 -52.86 -29.04
CA LEU A 340 11.17 -52.88 -30.35
C LEU A 340 12.63 -53.39 -30.19
N GLN A 341 12.76 -54.69 -29.91
CA GLN A 341 13.95 -55.47 -30.31
C GLN A 341 13.43 -56.74 -31.00
N GLU A 342 13.50 -56.71 -32.31
CA GLU A 342 13.85 -57.82 -33.23
C GLU A 342 13.47 -57.43 -34.66
N GLY A 343 14.47 -57.36 -35.56
CA GLY A 343 14.20 -57.28 -37.00
C GLY A 343 15.27 -56.51 -37.81
N THR A 344 16.38 -57.15 -38.03
CA THR A 344 17.36 -57.14 -39.16
C THR A 344 17.23 -56.10 -40.30
N ALA A 345 18.34 -55.38 -40.47
CA ALA A 345 19.13 -55.01 -41.65
C ALA A 345 18.44 -54.67 -43.02
N THR A 346 18.78 -53.56 -43.58
CA THR A 346 19.63 -53.21 -44.74
C THR A 346 19.24 -51.86 -45.35
N GLY A 347 20.23 -51.02 -45.63
CA GLY A 347 20.29 -50.22 -46.86
C GLY A 347 20.00 -48.73 -46.78
N ASP A 348 21.06 -48.01 -47.00
CA ASP A 348 21.22 -46.75 -47.73
C ASP A 348 20.96 -45.38 -47.08
N ALA A 349 22.03 -44.59 -47.16
CA ALA A 349 22.26 -43.24 -46.74
C ALA A 349 21.36 -42.19 -47.47
N HIS A 350 20.86 -41.21 -46.73
CA HIS A 350 20.82 -39.83 -47.20
C HIS A 350 20.95 -38.86 -46.04
N GLU A 351 21.88 -37.93 -46.18
CA GLU A 351 22.13 -36.79 -45.28
C GLU A 351 20.91 -35.90 -45.16
N GLY A 352 20.60 -35.47 -43.96
CA GLY A 352 19.54 -34.52 -43.65
C GLY A 352 19.65 -34.00 -42.23
N MET A 353 20.40 -32.94 -42.06
CA MET A 353 20.34 -31.85 -41.09
C MET A 353 19.72 -32.13 -39.71
N LEU A 354 20.59 -32.42 -38.75
CA LEU A 354 20.28 -32.43 -37.31
C LEU A 354 20.02 -31.00 -36.82
N THR A 355 18.80 -30.67 -36.54
CA THR A 355 18.48 -29.56 -35.64
C THR A 355 18.63 -30.02 -34.20
N SER A 356 19.61 -29.46 -33.49
CA SER A 356 19.85 -29.67 -32.08
C SER A 356 18.65 -29.21 -31.24
N THR A 357 17.91 -30.15 -30.69
CA THR A 357 17.03 -29.87 -29.54
C THR A 357 17.92 -29.88 -28.30
N GLU A 358 18.22 -28.69 -27.81
CA GLU A 358 18.86 -28.51 -26.51
C GLU A 358 17.99 -29.18 -25.45
N ASN A 359 18.58 -30.13 -24.74
CA ASN A 359 18.02 -30.72 -23.52
C ASN A 359 17.88 -29.63 -22.45
N ALA A 360 16.71 -29.02 -22.35
CA ALA A 360 16.33 -28.26 -21.18
C ALA A 360 16.16 -29.29 -20.05
N SER A 361 17.17 -29.44 -19.21
CA SER A 361 17.02 -30.06 -17.89
C SER A 361 15.90 -29.33 -17.15
N PRO A 362 14.89 -30.03 -16.61
CA PRO A 362 13.89 -29.36 -15.77
C PRO A 362 14.63 -28.79 -14.55
N THR A 363 14.75 -27.49 -14.49
CA THR A 363 15.21 -26.80 -13.30
C THR A 363 14.18 -27.12 -12.21
N LEU A 364 14.52 -28.02 -11.30
CA LEU A 364 13.78 -28.24 -10.07
C LEU A 364 13.73 -26.89 -9.35
N ILE A 365 12.60 -26.21 -9.43
CA ILE A 365 12.32 -25.07 -8.58
C ILE A 365 12.20 -25.65 -7.17
N HIS A 366 13.30 -25.67 -6.43
CA HIS A 366 13.25 -25.88 -4.99
C HIS A 366 12.44 -24.72 -4.41
N GLN A 367 11.16 -24.95 -4.17
CA GLN A 367 10.37 -24.03 -3.35
C GLN A 367 11.02 -24.02 -1.96
N GLU A 368 11.64 -22.89 -1.62
CA GLU A 368 12.29 -22.72 -0.31
C GLU A 368 11.24 -22.95 0.79
N ALA A 369 11.60 -23.76 1.79
CA ALA A 369 10.77 -23.99 2.98
C ALA A 369 10.63 -22.69 3.78
N ILE A 370 9.57 -22.57 4.58
CA ILE A 370 9.39 -21.43 5.48
C ILE A 370 10.51 -21.47 6.53
N LYS A 371 11.37 -20.43 6.55
CA LYS A 371 12.47 -20.30 7.50
C LYS A 371 11.95 -19.88 8.89
N THR A 372 12.62 -20.32 9.94
CA THR A 372 12.28 -20.05 11.34
C THR A 372 13.21 -19.00 11.94
N VAL A 373 12.64 -17.98 12.63
CA VAL A 373 13.38 -16.87 13.24
C VAL A 373 13.07 -16.80 14.73
N GLY A 374 14.08 -16.98 15.58
CA GLY A 374 13.96 -16.78 17.02
C GLY A 374 14.17 -15.31 17.39
N VAL A 375 13.24 -14.72 18.12
CA VAL A 375 13.30 -13.32 18.60
C VAL A 375 13.70 -13.27 20.07
N PHE A 376 14.80 -12.58 20.36
CA PHE A 376 15.43 -12.47 21.68
C PHE A 376 15.58 -11.00 22.08
N VAL A 377 15.59 -10.75 23.39
CA VAL A 377 15.81 -9.42 24.00
C VAL A 377 16.79 -9.58 25.16
N ASN A 378 18.01 -9.06 24.99
CA ASN A 378 19.05 -9.05 26.02
C ASN A 378 19.36 -10.45 26.60
N GLU A 379 19.30 -11.49 25.75
CA GLU A 379 19.61 -12.86 26.16
C GLU A 379 21.14 -13.06 26.23
N THR A 380 21.59 -13.99 27.07
CA THR A 380 23.02 -14.34 27.11
C THR A 380 23.44 -15.06 25.84
N LEU A 381 24.66 -14.82 25.40
CA LEU A 381 25.22 -15.42 24.20
C LEU A 381 25.17 -16.97 24.23
N GLU A 382 25.48 -17.55 25.38
CA GLU A 382 25.52 -19.03 25.57
C GLU A 382 24.12 -19.63 25.47
N ASN A 383 23.13 -19.02 26.13
CA ASN A 383 21.76 -19.50 26.10
C ASN A 383 21.14 -19.33 24.71
N LEU A 384 21.42 -18.21 24.05
CA LEU A 384 20.95 -17.94 22.69
C LEU A 384 21.47 -18.98 21.68
N VAL A 385 22.78 -19.28 21.71
CA VAL A 385 23.39 -20.33 20.85
C VAL A 385 22.76 -21.71 21.16
N THR A 386 22.54 -22.01 22.44
CA THR A 386 21.89 -23.25 22.86
C THR A 386 20.48 -23.37 22.29
N ILE A 387 19.65 -22.32 22.46
CA ILE A 387 18.27 -22.31 21.96
C ILE A 387 18.24 -22.40 20.44
N ALA A 388 19.07 -21.62 19.75
CA ALA A 388 19.13 -21.63 18.29
C ALA A 388 19.47 -23.03 17.74
N THR A 389 20.40 -23.73 18.40
CA THR A 389 20.79 -25.10 18.04
C THR A 389 19.70 -26.12 18.37
N GLU A 390 19.14 -26.07 19.59
CA GLU A 390 18.13 -27.03 20.05
C GLU A 390 16.82 -26.96 19.26
N VAL A 391 16.40 -25.75 18.87
CA VAL A 391 15.17 -25.51 18.09
C VAL A 391 15.42 -25.68 16.60
N ASN A 392 16.69 -25.68 16.16
CA ASN A 392 17.10 -25.67 14.77
C ASN A 392 16.57 -24.43 14.01
N LEU A 393 16.88 -23.24 14.56
CA LEU A 393 16.48 -21.97 13.95
C LEU A 393 17.34 -21.65 12.71
N ASP A 394 16.73 -21.03 11.71
CA ASP A 394 17.43 -20.53 10.53
C ASP A 394 18.04 -19.15 10.75
N ALA A 395 17.38 -18.33 11.62
CA ALA A 395 17.86 -17.00 11.97
C ALA A 395 17.57 -16.64 13.43
N VAL A 396 18.37 -15.73 13.96
CA VAL A 396 18.23 -15.14 15.29
C VAL A 396 18.02 -13.63 15.13
N GLN A 397 16.95 -13.10 15.67
CA GLN A 397 16.65 -11.67 15.71
C GLN A 397 16.92 -11.10 17.10
N LEU A 398 17.90 -10.20 17.19
CA LEU A 398 18.26 -9.46 18.40
C LEU A 398 17.41 -8.19 18.48
N HIS A 399 16.49 -8.14 19.45
CA HIS A 399 15.50 -7.06 19.58
C HIS A 399 15.68 -6.23 20.87
N GLY A 400 16.83 -6.38 21.52
CA GLY A 400 17.22 -5.68 22.73
C GLY A 400 18.29 -4.62 22.47
N ASP A 401 19.16 -4.44 23.49
CA ASP A 401 20.24 -3.46 23.49
C ASP A 401 21.59 -4.08 23.03
N GLU A 402 21.54 -5.30 22.43
CA GLU A 402 22.73 -5.99 21.93
C GLU A 402 23.49 -5.11 20.94
N ASP A 403 24.78 -4.91 21.19
CA ASP A 403 25.68 -4.08 20.41
C ASP A 403 26.38 -4.85 19.29
N GLU A 404 27.20 -4.18 18.50
CA GLU A 404 27.95 -4.75 17.38
C GLU A 404 28.93 -5.85 17.84
N ALA A 405 29.53 -5.70 19.05
CA ALA A 405 30.45 -6.71 19.58
C ALA A 405 29.70 -8.00 19.92
N PHE A 406 28.47 -7.90 20.42
CA PHE A 406 27.62 -9.06 20.65
C PHE A 406 27.24 -9.77 19.34
N ILE A 407 26.88 -8.99 18.29
CA ILE A 407 26.56 -9.53 16.97
C ILE A 407 27.74 -10.33 16.41
N GLN A 408 28.95 -9.77 16.44
CA GLN A 408 30.17 -10.42 15.97
C GLN A 408 30.46 -11.71 16.74
N SER A 409 30.38 -11.64 18.06
CA SER A 409 30.60 -12.81 18.94
C SER A 409 29.58 -13.93 18.68
N LEU A 410 28.33 -13.57 18.36
CA LEU A 410 27.30 -14.54 18.00
C LEU A 410 27.59 -15.21 16.66
N LYS A 411 27.97 -14.43 15.65
CA LYS A 411 28.33 -14.93 14.29
C LYS A 411 29.54 -15.87 14.32
N GLU A 412 30.48 -15.68 15.25
CA GLU A 412 31.62 -16.59 15.43
C GLU A 412 31.22 -17.94 16.03
N ARG A 413 30.09 -18.03 16.73
CA ARG A 413 29.64 -19.22 17.49
C ARG A 413 28.49 -19.98 16.84
N THR A 414 27.88 -19.42 15.78
CA THR A 414 26.74 -20.04 15.10
C THR A 414 26.77 -19.76 13.60
N ASN A 415 26.15 -20.67 12.83
CA ASN A 415 26.00 -20.52 11.38
C ASN A 415 24.60 -19.98 11.00
N VAL A 416 23.75 -19.60 11.98
CA VAL A 416 22.43 -19.02 11.70
C VAL A 416 22.57 -17.56 11.28
N GLU A 417 21.63 -17.07 10.48
CA GLU A 417 21.56 -15.63 10.14
C GLU A 417 21.34 -14.81 11.42
N VAL A 418 22.09 -13.73 11.59
CA VAL A 418 21.96 -12.81 12.73
C VAL A 418 21.30 -11.51 12.27
N TRP A 419 20.08 -11.28 12.74
CA TRP A 419 19.31 -10.08 12.44
C TRP A 419 19.34 -9.12 13.62
N LYS A 420 19.43 -7.80 13.36
CA LYS A 420 19.33 -6.77 14.39
C LYS A 420 18.07 -5.92 14.18
N ALA A 421 17.20 -5.91 15.17
CA ALA A 421 16.07 -4.99 15.23
C ALA A 421 16.51 -3.64 15.78
N VAL A 422 16.15 -2.57 15.07
CA VAL A 422 16.49 -1.18 15.39
C VAL A 422 15.19 -0.39 15.55
N GLN A 423 15.01 0.21 16.71
CA GLN A 423 13.86 1.08 16.98
C GLN A 423 14.13 2.48 16.44
N ILE A 424 13.27 2.94 15.53
CA ILE A 424 13.43 4.22 14.82
C ILE A 424 12.63 5.32 15.50
N ARG A 425 13.33 6.39 15.88
CA ARG A 425 12.79 7.70 16.33
C ARG A 425 13.12 8.79 15.33
N SER A 426 14.28 8.63 14.67
CA SER A 426 14.84 9.61 13.73
C SER A 426 15.83 8.94 12.78
N ALA A 427 16.23 9.63 11.71
CA ALA A 427 17.21 9.14 10.74
C ALA A 427 18.57 8.78 11.41
N THR A 428 18.95 9.43 12.50
CA THR A 428 20.21 9.13 13.21
C THR A 428 20.23 7.73 13.85
N ASP A 429 19.06 7.15 14.15
CA ASP A 429 18.99 5.76 14.64
C ASP A 429 19.34 4.77 13.51
N VAL A 430 19.01 5.09 12.27
CA VAL A 430 19.35 4.31 11.07
C VAL A 430 20.86 4.41 10.79
N GLU A 431 21.41 5.63 10.78
CA GLU A 431 22.83 5.89 10.48
C GLU A 431 23.77 5.09 11.38
N LYS A 432 23.43 4.93 12.65
CA LYS A 432 24.22 4.16 13.63
C LYS A 432 24.48 2.72 13.20
N TRP A 433 23.59 2.12 12.39
CA TRP A 433 23.63 0.71 12.04
C TRP A 433 23.96 0.45 10.56
N ILE A 434 24.33 1.48 9.79
CA ILE A 434 24.67 1.34 8.36
C ILE A 434 25.79 0.31 8.16
N ASP A 435 26.83 0.34 8.99
CA ASP A 435 28.01 -0.52 8.90
C ASP A 435 27.94 -1.77 9.79
N SER A 436 26.75 -2.13 10.31
CA SER A 436 26.59 -3.30 11.16
C SER A 436 26.93 -4.59 10.41
N SER A 437 27.56 -5.52 11.13
CA SER A 437 27.88 -6.87 10.64
C SER A 437 26.68 -7.83 10.66
N ALA A 438 25.50 -7.38 11.15
CA ALA A 438 24.26 -8.16 11.07
C ALA A 438 23.93 -8.54 9.62
N ASP A 439 23.44 -9.76 9.40
CA ASP A 439 23.05 -10.24 8.07
C ASP A 439 21.81 -9.52 7.55
N MET A 440 20.92 -9.08 8.47
CA MET A 440 19.72 -8.32 8.16
C MET A 440 19.45 -7.29 9.25
N LEU A 441 19.08 -6.05 8.86
CA LEU A 441 18.49 -5.08 9.77
C LEU A 441 16.96 -5.13 9.69
N LEU A 442 16.31 -4.95 10.81
CA LEU A 442 14.86 -4.84 10.91
C LEU A 442 14.54 -3.51 11.57
N PHE A 443 13.84 -2.62 10.86
CA PHE A 443 13.42 -1.32 11.37
C PHE A 443 12.01 -1.39 11.93
N ASP A 444 11.87 -1.05 13.22
CA ASP A 444 10.62 -1.11 13.97
C ASP A 444 10.26 0.27 14.55
N ALA A 445 8.97 0.57 14.70
CA ALA A 445 8.52 1.81 15.33
C ALA A 445 8.93 1.85 16.81
N TYR A 446 9.42 3.02 17.26
CA TYR A 446 9.77 3.20 18.68
C TYR A 446 8.50 3.36 19.53
N HIS A 447 8.44 2.64 20.65
CA HIS A 447 7.44 2.80 21.70
C HIS A 447 8.08 2.95 23.06
N LYS A 448 7.57 3.91 23.84
CA LYS A 448 8.16 4.25 25.16
C LYS A 448 7.99 3.13 26.18
N ASP A 449 6.89 2.37 26.09
CA ASP A 449 6.48 1.43 27.13
C ASP A 449 6.48 -0.05 26.68
N GLU A 450 6.61 -0.35 25.38
CA GLU A 450 6.65 -1.73 24.84
C GLU A 450 7.64 -1.86 23.68
N ARG A 451 8.40 -2.96 23.64
CA ARG A 451 9.30 -3.29 22.51
C ARG A 451 8.53 -4.12 21.49
N GLY A 452 7.98 -3.42 20.46
CA GLY A 452 7.33 -4.01 19.29
C GLY A 452 5.84 -4.35 19.45
N GLY A 453 5.11 -4.29 18.32
CA GLY A 453 3.72 -4.78 18.24
C GLY A 453 2.61 -3.85 18.72
N THR A 454 2.87 -2.55 18.85
CA THR A 454 1.92 -1.55 19.37
C THR A 454 0.95 -1.01 18.32
N GLY A 455 1.26 -1.19 17.02
CA GLY A 455 0.37 -0.78 15.92
C GLY A 455 0.57 0.66 15.42
N GLU A 456 1.54 1.42 15.97
CA GLU A 456 1.88 2.75 15.45
C GLU A 456 2.94 2.68 14.35
N VAL A 457 2.88 3.60 13.39
CA VAL A 457 3.79 3.71 12.25
C VAL A 457 4.72 4.89 12.49
N PHE A 458 6.03 4.72 12.26
CA PHE A 458 6.99 5.84 12.25
C PHE A 458 7.04 6.50 10.86
N ASP A 459 7.70 7.65 10.78
CA ASP A 459 7.93 8.34 9.51
C ASP A 459 8.93 7.55 8.64
N TRP A 460 8.43 6.87 7.63
CA TRP A 460 9.21 6.02 6.74
C TRP A 460 10.23 6.79 5.88
N SER A 461 10.08 8.12 5.71
CA SER A 461 11.06 8.94 4.99
C SER A 461 12.45 8.92 5.63
N SER A 462 12.54 8.58 6.92
CA SER A 462 13.83 8.36 7.61
C SER A 462 14.65 7.18 7.04
N LEU A 463 14.06 6.33 6.19
CA LEU A 463 14.73 5.20 5.53
C LEU A 463 15.14 5.46 4.09
N ASP A 464 14.82 6.62 3.50
CA ASP A 464 15.05 6.92 2.07
C ASP A 464 16.52 6.80 1.64
N ALA A 465 17.47 7.06 2.55
CA ALA A 465 18.90 6.98 2.27
C ALA A 465 19.55 5.62 2.59
N PHE A 466 18.75 4.61 3.02
CA PHE A 466 19.29 3.32 3.42
C PHE A 466 19.33 2.35 2.25
N GLU A 467 20.53 2.01 1.78
CA GLU A 467 20.73 1.22 0.55
C GLU A 467 20.81 -0.30 0.77
N ARG A 468 21.06 -0.77 2.01
CA ARG A 468 21.12 -2.22 2.30
C ARG A 468 19.72 -2.84 2.35
N PRO A 469 19.57 -4.13 1.98
CA PRO A 469 18.33 -4.87 2.22
C PRO A 469 17.94 -4.85 3.70
N PHE A 470 16.65 -4.58 4.00
CA PHE A 470 16.13 -4.53 5.37
C PHE A 470 14.71 -5.05 5.46
N MET A 471 14.33 -5.51 6.66
CA MET A 471 12.95 -5.83 7.01
C MET A 471 12.28 -4.60 7.61
N LEU A 472 11.05 -4.30 7.19
CA LEU A 472 10.23 -3.24 7.78
C LEU A 472 9.22 -3.84 8.75
N ALA A 473 9.18 -3.31 9.97
CA ALA A 473 8.24 -3.67 11.02
C ALA A 473 7.55 -2.40 11.58
N GLY A 474 6.78 -2.56 12.66
CA GLY A 474 6.14 -1.45 13.38
C GLY A 474 4.84 -0.98 12.75
N GLY A 475 3.72 -1.34 13.38
CA GLY A 475 2.39 -0.88 12.97
C GLY A 475 1.92 -1.33 11.58
N ILE A 476 2.57 -2.30 10.97
CA ILE A 476 2.19 -2.81 9.66
C ILE A 476 0.93 -3.67 9.78
N ASP A 477 -0.04 -3.41 8.91
CA ASP A 477 -1.27 -4.18 8.75
C ASP A 477 -1.74 -4.19 7.27
N SER A 478 -2.86 -4.84 6.99
CA SER A 478 -3.40 -4.93 5.63
C SER A 478 -3.80 -3.58 5.02
N THR A 479 -4.00 -2.53 5.83
CA THR A 479 -4.43 -1.21 5.36
C THR A 479 -3.27 -0.30 4.94
N ASN A 480 -2.04 -0.58 5.43
CA ASN A 480 -0.88 0.28 5.17
C ASN A 480 0.29 -0.41 4.45
N VAL A 481 0.32 -1.75 4.41
CA VAL A 481 1.45 -2.51 3.85
C VAL A 481 1.73 -2.18 2.38
N ALA A 482 0.68 -1.98 1.57
CA ALA A 482 0.86 -1.63 0.16
C ALA A 482 1.58 -0.29 0.00
N ARG A 483 1.19 0.70 0.80
CA ARG A 483 1.87 2.01 0.85
C ARG A 483 3.31 1.86 1.35
N ALA A 484 3.54 1.13 2.46
CA ALA A 484 4.87 0.90 3.00
C ALA A 484 5.84 0.32 1.96
N ILE A 485 5.41 -0.74 1.25
CA ILE A 485 6.22 -1.39 0.21
C ILE A 485 6.60 -0.40 -0.90
N ARG A 486 5.68 0.44 -1.35
CA ARG A 486 5.91 1.40 -2.43
C ARG A 486 6.77 2.59 -1.99
N THR A 487 6.62 3.02 -0.73
CA THR A 487 7.39 4.16 -0.20
C THR A 487 8.86 3.81 0.02
N VAL A 488 9.14 2.72 0.75
CA VAL A 488 10.53 2.44 1.18
C VAL A 488 11.15 1.20 0.57
N ARG A 489 10.42 0.46 -0.26
CA ARG A 489 10.90 -0.72 -1.00
C ARG A 489 11.73 -1.69 -0.15
N PRO A 490 11.21 -2.14 1.01
CA PRO A 490 11.99 -2.98 1.93
C PRO A 490 12.22 -4.37 1.32
N TYR A 491 13.31 -5.04 1.68
CA TYR A 491 13.54 -6.44 1.32
C TYR A 491 12.38 -7.34 1.76
N GLY A 492 11.80 -7.06 2.93
CA GLY A 492 10.64 -7.78 3.43
C GLY A 492 9.88 -7.03 4.50
N ILE A 493 8.71 -7.57 4.84
CA ILE A 493 7.80 -7.04 5.85
C ILE A 493 7.73 -8.00 7.03
N ASP A 494 7.92 -7.50 8.24
CA ASP A 494 7.67 -8.24 9.49
C ASP A 494 6.33 -7.80 10.10
N ILE A 495 5.40 -8.74 10.19
CA ILE A 495 4.07 -8.48 10.73
C ILE A 495 3.81 -9.32 11.98
N SER A 496 3.26 -8.68 13.02
CA SER A 496 2.87 -9.36 14.25
C SER A 496 1.43 -9.05 14.66
N SER A 497 1.15 -7.88 15.24
CA SER A 497 -0.20 -7.49 15.71
C SER A 497 -1.20 -7.28 14.58
N GLY A 498 -0.76 -6.89 13.38
CA GLY A 498 -1.62 -6.67 12.21
C GLY A 498 -2.35 -7.91 11.70
N ILE A 499 -1.90 -9.11 12.10
CA ILE A 499 -2.58 -10.39 11.82
C ILE A 499 -3.21 -11.01 13.08
N GLU A 500 -3.62 -10.18 14.05
CA GLU A 500 -4.28 -10.63 15.29
C GLU A 500 -5.71 -10.06 15.39
N THR A 501 -6.57 -10.84 16.06
CA THR A 501 -7.87 -10.40 16.58
C THR A 501 -7.89 -10.65 18.09
N ASN A 502 -8.11 -9.60 18.87
CA ASN A 502 -8.06 -9.65 20.34
C ASN A 502 -6.75 -10.26 20.92
N GLY A 503 -5.61 -9.98 20.27
CA GLY A 503 -4.29 -10.44 20.69
C GLY A 503 -3.97 -11.91 20.37
N VAL A 504 -4.79 -12.56 19.55
CA VAL A 504 -4.59 -13.93 19.05
C VAL A 504 -4.44 -13.89 17.54
N LYS A 505 -3.54 -14.69 16.97
CA LYS A 505 -3.38 -14.82 15.52
C LYS A 505 -4.68 -15.25 14.87
N ASP A 506 -5.00 -14.60 13.76
CA ASP A 506 -6.26 -14.74 13.02
C ASP A 506 -5.95 -15.31 11.63
N ASP A 507 -6.47 -16.50 11.35
CA ASP A 507 -6.15 -17.27 10.15
C ASP A 507 -6.59 -16.55 8.85
N GLU A 508 -7.72 -15.82 8.90
CA GLU A 508 -8.20 -15.05 7.76
C GLU A 508 -7.27 -13.86 7.49
N LYS A 509 -6.83 -13.15 8.54
CA LYS A 509 -5.87 -12.05 8.42
C LYS A 509 -4.49 -12.50 7.94
N ILE A 510 -4.00 -13.65 8.41
CA ILE A 510 -2.77 -14.29 7.95
C ILE A 510 -2.82 -14.48 6.42
N THR A 511 -3.88 -15.11 5.93
CA THR A 511 -4.07 -15.40 4.51
C THR A 511 -4.26 -14.12 3.68
N ALA A 512 -5.10 -13.20 4.16
CA ALA A 512 -5.39 -11.95 3.47
C ALA A 512 -4.14 -11.06 3.33
N PHE A 513 -3.36 -10.91 4.41
CA PHE A 513 -2.13 -10.11 4.40
C PHE A 513 -1.12 -10.60 3.36
N THR A 514 -0.85 -11.89 3.33
CA THR A 514 0.10 -12.46 2.37
C THR A 514 -0.37 -12.29 0.92
N LYS A 515 -1.67 -12.42 0.66
CA LYS A 515 -2.24 -12.16 -0.68
C LYS A 515 -2.00 -10.72 -1.12
N ILE A 516 -2.18 -9.74 -0.22
CA ILE A 516 -1.93 -8.33 -0.51
C ILE A 516 -0.46 -8.14 -0.89
N VAL A 517 0.48 -8.57 -0.05
CA VAL A 517 1.93 -8.40 -0.32
C VAL A 517 2.32 -9.05 -1.65
N LYS A 518 1.88 -10.28 -1.91
CA LYS A 518 2.17 -11.00 -3.17
C LYS A 518 1.51 -10.38 -4.40
N SER A 519 0.42 -9.65 -4.25
CA SER A 519 -0.23 -8.96 -5.38
C SER A 519 0.50 -7.69 -5.81
N ILE A 520 1.24 -7.05 -4.89
CA ILE A 520 2.01 -5.83 -5.16
C ILE A 520 3.26 -6.15 -5.99
N GLY A 521 3.86 -7.32 -5.79
CA GLY A 521 5.09 -7.74 -6.45
C GLY A 521 4.93 -8.44 -7.81
N ARG A 522 3.73 -8.42 -8.40
CA ARG A 522 3.45 -9.09 -9.68
C ARG A 522 3.36 -8.12 -10.83
#